data_0dd8b6b1878e69c4ceac2dd4cc62fb26
#
_entry.id   0dd8b6b1878e69c4ceac2dd4cc62fb26
#
_cell.length_a   1.000
_cell.length_b   1.000
_cell.length_c   1.000
_cell.angle_alpha   90.00
_cell.angle_beta   90.00
_cell.angle_gamma   90.00
#
_symmetry.space_group_name_H-M   'P 1'
#
loop_
_entity.id
_entity.type
_entity.pdbx_description
1 polymer ?
#
loop_
_entity_poly.entity_id
_entity_poly.type
_entity_poly.pdbx_seq_one_letter_code
_entity_poly.pdbx_strand_id
1 'polypeptide(L)'
;MIVFDASGSMAGSLAEGIGAKIRRIDEVRKALGQALPRVTHFRKIGLITYGPGPYQQCNVNLDLRPTTDAAEPIMQAVGGLNPSGKTPLTQAVEQAAEVLDYKAKPGIVVVLTDGEETCDGAPCDLGDKLNTQGARLTVHVIGFRMTAFWTGAQSALDVQCLAKETGGLYIATNSREELVRAFEKTLGCPMMSAWDPRGAQ
;
A
#
# COMPACT_ATOMS: atom_id res chain seq x y z
N MET A 1 -1.29 -6.03 6.70
CA MET A 1 -0.95 -6.53 5.34
C MET A 1 -0.38 -5.40 4.51
N ILE A 2 0.65 -5.65 3.74
CA ILE A 2 1.09 -4.77 2.66
C ILE A 2 0.41 -5.25 1.38
N VAL A 3 -0.18 -4.33 0.62
CA VAL A 3 -0.69 -4.52 -0.73
C VAL A 3 0.22 -3.71 -1.66
N PHE A 4 1.01 -4.41 -2.47
CA PHE A 4 2.12 -3.84 -3.23
C PHE A 4 1.81 -3.83 -4.72
N ASP A 5 1.93 -2.66 -5.31
CA ASP A 5 1.72 -2.43 -6.75
C ASP A 5 2.91 -2.91 -7.58
N ALA A 6 2.67 -3.85 -8.48
CA ALA A 6 3.58 -4.28 -9.52
C ALA A 6 2.90 -4.17 -10.91
N SER A 7 1.97 -3.24 -11.08
CA SER A 7 1.34 -2.94 -12.37
C SER A 7 2.33 -2.31 -13.36
N GLY A 8 1.92 -2.23 -14.63
CA GLY A 8 2.77 -1.76 -15.71
C GLY A 8 3.31 -0.33 -15.51
N SER A 9 2.58 0.57 -14.82
CA SER A 9 3.01 1.93 -14.48
C SER A 9 4.27 1.95 -13.61
N MET A 10 4.41 0.97 -12.71
CA MET A 10 5.59 0.80 -11.85
C MET A 10 6.90 0.48 -12.61
N ALA A 11 6.81 0.05 -13.87
CA ALA A 11 7.97 -0.07 -14.77
C ALA A 11 8.44 1.30 -15.30
N GLY A 12 7.62 2.34 -15.13
CA GLY A 12 7.90 3.69 -15.60
C GLY A 12 9.22 4.23 -15.05
N SER A 13 9.97 4.94 -15.93
CA SER A 13 11.25 5.56 -15.57
C SER A 13 11.02 6.87 -14.81
N LEU A 14 11.79 7.05 -13.77
CA LEU A 14 12.00 8.34 -13.13
C LEU A 14 13.03 9.10 -13.95
N ALA A 15 12.57 9.99 -14.84
CA ALA A 15 13.48 10.80 -15.65
C ALA A 15 14.16 11.86 -14.78
N GLU A 16 15.36 11.58 -14.30
CA GLU A 16 16.26 12.57 -13.76
C GLU A 16 17.65 12.41 -14.42
N GLY A 17 17.92 13.25 -15.40
CA GLY A 17 19.27 13.42 -15.95
C GLY A 17 19.72 12.40 -16.99
N ILE A 18 20.87 12.69 -17.59
CA ILE A 18 21.63 11.81 -18.51
C ILE A 18 22.27 10.72 -17.66
N GLY A 19 21.59 9.59 -17.47
CA GLY A 19 22.07 8.48 -16.64
C GLY A 19 21.10 7.30 -16.61
N ALA A 20 21.35 6.34 -15.74
CA ALA A 20 20.57 5.12 -15.62
C ALA A 20 19.09 5.39 -15.36
N LYS A 21 18.20 4.77 -16.15
CA LYS A 21 16.75 4.81 -15.94
C LYS A 21 16.41 4.08 -14.65
N ILE A 22 16.11 4.82 -13.57
CA ILE A 22 15.61 4.25 -12.32
C ILE A 22 14.12 4.04 -12.50
N ARG A 23 13.62 2.81 -12.31
CA ARG A 23 12.20 2.51 -12.38
C ARG A 23 11.51 2.88 -11.05
N ARG A 24 10.22 3.22 -11.10
CA ARG A 24 9.41 3.50 -9.90
C ARG A 24 9.48 2.35 -8.90
N ILE A 25 9.32 1.11 -9.36
CA ILE A 25 9.38 -0.07 -8.50
C ILE A 25 10.72 -0.22 -7.76
N ASP A 26 11.84 0.19 -8.39
CA ASP A 26 13.16 0.07 -7.77
C ASP A 26 13.33 1.06 -6.61
N GLU A 27 12.76 2.26 -6.72
CA GLU A 27 12.73 3.24 -5.62
C GLU A 27 11.86 2.78 -4.47
N VAL A 28 10.70 2.21 -4.78
CA VAL A 28 9.81 1.65 -3.76
C VAL A 28 10.45 0.46 -3.05
N ARG A 29 11.12 -0.45 -3.76
CA ARG A 29 11.88 -1.57 -3.17
C ARG A 29 12.93 -1.07 -2.17
N LYS A 30 13.68 -0.03 -2.55
CA LYS A 30 14.69 0.57 -1.67
C LYS A 30 14.06 1.17 -0.42
N ALA A 31 12.95 1.90 -0.58
CA ALA A 31 12.23 2.49 0.55
C ALA A 31 11.67 1.43 1.49
N LEU A 32 11.04 0.38 0.93
CA LEU A 32 10.49 -0.73 1.69
C LEU A 32 11.60 -1.47 2.46
N GLY A 33 12.74 -1.74 1.83
CA GLY A 33 13.90 -2.38 2.47
C GLY A 33 14.49 -1.56 3.62
N GLN A 34 14.35 -0.23 3.61
CA GLN A 34 14.75 0.62 4.72
C GLN A 34 13.74 0.66 5.87
N ALA A 35 12.45 0.60 5.54
CA ALA A 35 11.37 0.71 6.52
C ALA A 35 11.08 -0.63 7.25
N LEU A 36 11.06 -1.75 6.51
CA LEU A 36 10.64 -3.05 7.05
C LEU A 36 11.42 -3.50 8.30
N PRO A 37 12.77 -3.43 8.35
CA PRO A 37 13.50 -3.86 9.54
C PRO A 37 13.08 -3.15 10.82
N ARG A 38 12.56 -1.92 10.70
CA ARG A 38 12.15 -1.11 11.86
C ARG A 38 10.76 -1.46 12.39
N VAL A 39 9.92 -2.10 11.56
CA VAL A 39 8.50 -2.36 11.89
C VAL A 39 8.19 -3.85 12.08
N THR A 40 8.96 -4.76 11.51
CA THR A 40 8.70 -6.21 11.57
C THR A 40 8.95 -6.83 12.95
N HIS A 41 9.71 -6.17 13.82
CA HIS A 41 9.96 -6.65 15.19
C HIS A 41 8.73 -6.62 16.10
N PHE A 42 7.74 -5.77 15.80
CA PHE A 42 6.57 -5.61 16.67
C PHE A 42 5.28 -6.09 16.03
N ARG A 43 5.31 -6.41 14.72
CA ARG A 43 4.09 -6.74 13.97
C ARG A 43 4.28 -7.97 13.10
N LYS A 44 3.24 -8.77 13.02
CA LYS A 44 3.12 -9.75 11.95
C LYS A 44 2.71 -9.01 10.68
N ILE A 45 3.53 -9.12 9.65
CA ILE A 45 3.30 -8.46 8.36
C ILE A 45 3.19 -9.54 7.28
N GLY A 46 2.21 -9.39 6.41
CA GLY A 46 2.06 -10.22 5.21
C GLY A 46 2.10 -9.36 3.96
N LEU A 47 2.18 -10.00 2.80
CA LEU A 47 2.29 -9.38 1.49
C LEU A 47 1.26 -9.93 0.52
N ILE A 48 0.56 -9.04 -0.13
CA ILE A 48 -0.18 -9.28 -1.37
C ILE A 48 0.44 -8.40 -2.44
N THR A 49 0.68 -8.96 -3.63
CA THR A 49 1.11 -8.19 -4.80
C THR A 49 0.03 -8.22 -5.87
N TYR A 50 -0.10 -7.13 -6.62
CA TYR A 50 -0.99 -7.10 -7.78
C TYR A 50 -0.28 -6.52 -9.00
N GLY A 51 -0.77 -6.90 -10.18
CA GLY A 51 -0.26 -6.44 -11.45
C GLY A 51 1.07 -7.05 -11.94
N PRO A 52 1.69 -8.05 -11.27
CA PRO A 52 2.80 -8.75 -11.91
C PRO A 52 2.28 -9.70 -12.99
N GLY A 53 3.12 -10.01 -13.98
CA GLY A 53 2.80 -11.03 -14.96
C GLY A 53 2.44 -10.47 -16.33
N PRO A 54 1.67 -11.21 -17.14
CA PRO A 54 1.42 -10.80 -18.51
C PRO A 54 0.69 -9.46 -18.62
N TYR A 55 1.02 -8.71 -19.66
CA TYR A 55 0.37 -7.46 -20.02
C TYR A 55 -1.16 -7.61 -20.07
N GLN A 56 -1.90 -6.60 -19.59
CA GLN A 56 -3.37 -6.55 -19.57
C GLN A 56 -4.09 -7.54 -18.63
N GLN A 57 -3.40 -8.27 -17.76
CA GLN A 57 -4.04 -9.14 -16.78
C GLN A 57 -4.21 -8.45 -15.41
N CYS A 58 -5.32 -8.80 -14.74
CA CYS A 58 -5.67 -8.34 -13.40
C CYS A 58 -5.25 -9.38 -12.35
N ASN A 59 -3.94 -9.62 -12.22
CA ASN A 59 -3.41 -10.64 -11.31
C ASN A 59 -3.26 -10.09 -9.89
N VAL A 60 -3.69 -10.89 -8.91
CA VAL A 60 -3.47 -10.65 -7.47
C VAL A 60 -2.89 -11.92 -6.87
N ASN A 61 -1.80 -11.80 -6.12
CA ASN A 61 -1.11 -12.92 -5.49
C ASN A 61 -0.99 -12.68 -3.98
N LEU A 62 -1.30 -13.70 -3.18
CA LEU A 62 -0.93 -13.74 -1.78
C LEU A 62 0.47 -14.36 -1.66
N ASP A 63 1.50 -13.50 -1.53
CA ASP A 63 2.89 -13.95 -1.49
C ASP A 63 3.34 -14.37 -0.10
N LEU A 64 2.82 -13.71 0.95
CA LEU A 64 3.16 -14.02 2.34
C LEU A 64 1.96 -13.80 3.26
N ARG A 65 1.60 -14.80 4.06
CA ARG A 65 0.66 -14.62 5.17
C ARG A 65 1.32 -13.85 6.32
N PRO A 66 0.53 -13.14 7.17
CA PRO A 66 1.10 -12.38 8.29
C PRO A 66 1.98 -13.24 9.19
N THR A 67 3.27 -12.90 9.25
CA THR A 67 4.28 -13.57 10.08
C THR A 67 5.19 -12.56 10.76
N THR A 68 5.87 -12.99 11.82
CA THR A 68 6.98 -12.25 12.43
C THR A 68 8.21 -12.29 11.51
N ASP A 69 9.12 -11.34 11.70
CA ASP A 69 10.39 -11.27 10.95
C ASP A 69 10.21 -11.29 9.42
N ALA A 70 9.12 -10.70 8.95
CA ALA A 70 8.69 -10.72 7.57
C ALA A 70 9.56 -9.89 6.61
N ALA A 71 10.56 -9.15 7.09
CA ALA A 71 11.33 -8.22 6.26
C ALA A 71 12.04 -8.92 5.10
N GLU A 72 12.81 -9.96 5.37
CA GLU A 72 13.55 -10.68 4.34
C GLU A 72 12.65 -11.43 3.36
N PRO A 73 11.64 -12.22 3.79
CA PRO A 73 10.69 -12.85 2.88
C PRO A 73 9.95 -11.85 1.97
N ILE A 74 9.53 -10.71 2.50
CA ILE A 74 8.88 -9.65 1.70
C ILE A 74 9.86 -9.10 0.66
N MET A 75 11.10 -8.80 1.05
CA MET A 75 12.10 -8.26 0.13
C MET A 75 12.48 -9.25 -0.98
N GLN A 76 12.54 -10.54 -0.68
CA GLN A 76 12.72 -11.58 -1.70
C GLN A 76 11.56 -11.60 -2.69
N ALA A 77 10.31 -11.61 -2.20
CA ALA A 77 9.12 -11.62 -3.05
C ALA A 77 9.07 -10.38 -3.96
N VAL A 78 9.18 -9.17 -3.40
CA VAL A 78 9.12 -7.95 -4.21
C VAL A 78 10.32 -7.79 -5.14
N GLY A 79 11.47 -8.36 -4.79
CA GLY A 79 12.69 -8.34 -5.61
C GLY A 79 12.52 -9.03 -6.95
N GLY A 80 11.74 -10.11 -7.00
CA GLY A 80 11.48 -10.90 -8.21
C GLY A 80 10.37 -10.38 -9.11
N LEU A 81 9.60 -9.35 -8.68
CA LEU A 81 8.44 -8.87 -9.45
C LEU A 81 8.86 -8.19 -10.75
N ASN A 82 8.11 -8.46 -11.80
CA ASN A 82 8.24 -7.77 -13.09
C ASN A 82 6.93 -7.01 -13.39
N PRO A 83 6.93 -5.67 -13.28
CA PRO A 83 5.73 -4.86 -13.50
C PRO A 83 5.28 -4.92 -14.95
N SER A 84 4.02 -5.33 -15.20
CA SER A 84 3.50 -5.34 -16.58
C SER A 84 1.98 -5.41 -16.72
N GLY A 85 1.23 -5.90 -15.71
CA GLY A 85 -0.23 -6.07 -15.78
C GLY A 85 -1.02 -4.81 -15.45
N LYS A 86 -2.32 -5.00 -15.27
CA LYS A 86 -3.27 -3.97 -14.82
C LYS A 86 -3.21 -3.76 -13.29
N THR A 87 -4.05 -2.87 -12.79
CA THR A 87 -4.12 -2.46 -11.39
C THR A 87 -5.43 -2.95 -10.73
N PRO A 88 -5.55 -4.22 -10.31
CA PRO A 88 -6.71 -4.73 -9.57
C PRO A 88 -6.60 -4.39 -8.06
N LEU A 89 -6.51 -3.10 -7.75
CA LEU A 89 -6.30 -2.59 -6.39
C LEU A 89 -7.42 -3.01 -5.45
N THR A 90 -8.67 -2.86 -5.89
CA THR A 90 -9.87 -3.21 -5.11
C THR A 90 -9.85 -4.68 -4.71
N GLN A 91 -9.61 -5.59 -5.67
CA GLN A 91 -9.52 -7.02 -5.42
C GLN A 91 -8.37 -7.36 -4.46
N ALA A 92 -7.21 -6.71 -4.61
CA ALA A 92 -6.06 -6.94 -3.75
C ALA A 92 -6.32 -6.51 -2.30
N VAL A 93 -7.00 -5.38 -2.10
CA VAL A 93 -7.38 -4.92 -0.75
C VAL A 93 -8.46 -5.83 -0.13
N GLU A 94 -9.44 -6.25 -0.90
CA GLU A 94 -10.46 -7.20 -0.44
C GLU A 94 -9.82 -8.52 0.01
N GLN A 95 -8.90 -9.08 -0.79
CA GLN A 95 -8.16 -10.27 -0.42
C GLN A 95 -7.30 -10.06 0.85
N ALA A 96 -6.66 -8.89 1.00
CA ALA A 96 -5.91 -8.54 2.20
C ALA A 96 -6.80 -8.51 3.45
N ALA A 97 -8.01 -7.95 3.33
CA ALA A 97 -9.00 -7.92 4.39
C ALA A 97 -9.43 -9.34 4.81
N GLU A 98 -9.72 -10.20 3.83
CA GLU A 98 -10.09 -11.61 4.09
C GLU A 98 -8.96 -12.38 4.78
N VAL A 99 -7.71 -12.22 4.34
CA VAL A 99 -6.54 -12.85 4.98
C VAL A 99 -6.39 -12.43 6.44
N LEU A 100 -6.77 -11.18 6.76
CA LEU A 100 -6.75 -10.64 8.12
C LEU A 100 -7.96 -11.05 8.97
N ASP A 101 -8.94 -11.75 8.40
CA ASP A 101 -10.20 -12.10 9.09
C ASP A 101 -10.94 -10.84 9.59
N TYR A 102 -11.09 -9.86 8.66
CA TYR A 102 -11.49 -8.48 8.97
C TYR A 102 -12.86 -8.37 9.67
N LYS A 103 -13.74 -9.36 9.52
CA LYS A 103 -15.05 -9.38 10.19
C LYS A 103 -14.94 -9.70 11.68
N ALA A 104 -13.92 -10.44 12.08
CA ALA A 104 -13.72 -10.90 13.44
C ALA A 104 -12.60 -10.17 14.18
N LYS A 105 -11.61 -9.62 13.46
CA LYS A 105 -10.38 -9.07 14.04
C LYS A 105 -10.04 -7.68 13.51
N PRO A 106 -9.51 -6.80 14.36
CA PRO A 106 -8.94 -5.55 13.89
C PRO A 106 -7.69 -5.82 13.04
N GLY A 107 -7.49 -5.00 12.02
CA GLY A 107 -6.34 -5.15 11.13
C GLY A 107 -5.94 -3.85 10.46
N ILE A 108 -4.75 -3.86 9.86
CA ILE A 108 -4.24 -2.74 9.08
C ILE A 108 -3.82 -3.28 7.71
N VAL A 109 -4.31 -2.63 6.67
CA VAL A 109 -3.86 -2.80 5.29
C VAL A 109 -3.12 -1.54 4.88
N VAL A 110 -1.94 -1.68 4.30
CA VAL A 110 -1.16 -0.57 3.73
C VAL A 110 -1.02 -0.83 2.24
N VAL A 111 -1.71 -0.02 1.46
CA VAL A 111 -1.68 -0.07 -0.01
C VAL A 111 -0.59 0.88 -0.49
N LEU A 112 0.31 0.39 -1.33
CA LEU A 112 1.19 1.21 -2.14
C LEU A 112 0.72 1.17 -3.58
N THR A 113 0.55 2.32 -4.20
CA THR A 113 0.18 2.43 -5.62
C THR A 113 0.79 3.67 -6.27
N ASP A 114 1.04 3.61 -7.58
CA ASP A 114 1.42 4.76 -8.41
C ASP A 114 0.33 5.13 -9.44
N GLY A 115 -0.83 4.46 -9.37
CA GLY A 115 -1.90 4.59 -10.34
C GLY A 115 -3.29 4.32 -9.77
N GLU A 116 -4.21 4.23 -10.69
CA GLU A 116 -5.65 4.09 -10.48
C GLU A 116 -6.08 2.64 -10.66
N GLU A 117 -7.25 2.27 -10.12
CA GLU A 117 -7.92 1.01 -10.43
C GLU A 117 -8.17 0.87 -11.94
N THR A 118 -7.79 -0.25 -12.54
CA THR A 118 -7.96 -0.50 -13.97
C THR A 118 -8.58 -1.86 -14.30
N CYS A 119 -9.14 -2.53 -13.30
CA CYS A 119 -9.76 -3.85 -13.38
C CYS A 119 -11.24 -3.84 -12.95
N ASP A 120 -11.93 -2.75 -13.24
CA ASP A 120 -13.37 -2.58 -12.97
C ASP A 120 -13.75 -2.64 -11.47
N GLY A 121 -12.79 -2.46 -10.57
CA GLY A 121 -13.04 -2.38 -9.12
C GLY A 121 -13.59 -1.01 -8.69
N ALA A 122 -14.24 -0.98 -7.53
CA ALA A 122 -14.79 0.24 -6.92
C ALA A 122 -14.16 0.44 -5.52
N PRO A 123 -13.03 1.15 -5.41
CA PRO A 123 -12.32 1.31 -4.13
C PRO A 123 -13.15 1.98 -3.04
N CYS A 124 -13.98 2.97 -3.41
CA CYS A 124 -14.83 3.69 -2.46
C CYS A 124 -15.92 2.78 -1.88
N ASP A 125 -16.59 2.00 -2.72
CA ASP A 125 -17.62 1.03 -2.29
C ASP A 125 -17.02 -0.06 -1.40
N LEU A 126 -15.80 -0.50 -1.71
CA LEU A 126 -15.06 -1.41 -0.86
C LEU A 126 -14.76 -0.77 0.51
N GLY A 127 -14.37 0.49 0.55
CA GLY A 127 -14.13 1.24 1.79
C GLY A 127 -15.34 1.25 2.70
N ASP A 128 -16.52 1.58 2.16
CA ASP A 128 -17.80 1.54 2.88
C ASP A 128 -18.13 0.12 3.40
N LYS A 129 -17.98 -0.90 2.54
CA LYS A 129 -18.17 -2.29 2.93
C LYS A 129 -17.26 -2.70 4.09
N LEU A 130 -15.98 -2.37 4.02
CA LEU A 130 -15.01 -2.72 5.05
C LEU A 130 -15.28 -2.00 6.37
N ASN A 131 -15.73 -0.74 6.31
CA ASN A 131 -16.10 0.05 7.48
C ASN A 131 -17.37 -0.49 8.16
N THR A 132 -18.38 -0.86 7.38
CA THR A 132 -19.68 -1.31 7.91
C THR A 132 -19.67 -2.75 8.39
N GLN A 133 -18.87 -3.64 7.77
CA GLN A 133 -18.85 -5.07 8.07
C GLN A 133 -17.62 -5.52 8.87
N GLY A 134 -16.62 -4.65 9.03
CA GLY A 134 -15.35 -5.00 9.65
C GLY A 134 -15.28 -4.75 11.15
N ALA A 135 -14.51 -5.59 11.85
CA ALA A 135 -14.16 -5.39 13.25
C ALA A 135 -12.99 -4.38 13.39
N ARG A 136 -13.13 -3.17 12.85
CA ARG A 136 -12.10 -2.11 12.80
C ARG A 136 -10.89 -2.46 11.90
N LEU A 137 -11.14 -2.67 10.62
CA LEU A 137 -10.08 -2.70 9.61
C LEU A 137 -9.74 -1.27 9.17
N THR A 138 -8.47 -0.90 9.21
CA THR A 138 -7.98 0.39 8.70
C THR A 138 -7.17 0.17 7.43
N VAL A 139 -7.48 0.92 6.38
CA VAL A 139 -6.71 0.89 5.12
C VAL A 139 -5.97 2.22 4.95
N HIS A 140 -4.65 2.17 5.00
CA HIS A 140 -3.81 3.30 4.62
C HIS A 140 -3.41 3.19 3.16
N VAL A 141 -3.33 4.30 2.47
CA VAL A 141 -2.90 4.37 1.07
C VAL A 141 -1.68 5.28 0.94
N ILE A 142 -0.62 4.75 0.36
CA ILE A 142 0.59 5.48 -0.02
C ILE A 142 0.59 5.63 -1.53
N GLY A 143 0.34 6.85 -2.02
CA GLY A 143 0.40 7.19 -3.44
C GLY A 143 1.82 7.61 -3.81
N PHE A 144 2.47 6.90 -4.73
CA PHE A 144 3.80 7.25 -5.18
C PHE A 144 3.77 7.92 -6.55
N ARG A 145 4.13 9.21 -6.60
CA ARG A 145 4.16 10.03 -7.82
C ARG A 145 2.86 9.97 -8.63
N MET A 146 1.74 9.93 -7.94
CA MET A 146 0.43 10.03 -8.57
C MET A 146 0.21 11.44 -9.09
N THR A 147 0.32 11.63 -10.40
CA THR A 147 0.21 12.95 -11.07
C THR A 147 -1.23 13.48 -11.16
N ALA A 148 -2.21 12.65 -10.85
CA ALA A 148 -3.64 12.93 -11.06
C ALA A 148 -4.24 14.04 -10.16
N PHE A 149 -3.52 14.55 -9.18
CA PHE A 149 -4.01 15.65 -8.32
C PHE A 149 -4.36 16.93 -9.10
N TRP A 150 -3.71 17.14 -10.26
CA TRP A 150 -3.94 18.35 -11.08
C TRP A 150 -5.03 18.18 -12.15
N THR A 151 -5.44 16.94 -12.44
CA THR A 151 -6.41 16.66 -13.50
C THR A 151 -7.84 16.46 -12.99
N GLY A 152 -8.06 16.43 -11.67
CA GLY A 152 -9.39 16.18 -11.09
C GLY A 152 -9.96 14.82 -11.47
N ALA A 153 -9.11 13.86 -11.79
CA ALA A 153 -9.56 12.53 -12.16
C ALA A 153 -10.30 11.85 -11.00
N GLN A 154 -11.50 11.39 -11.25
CA GLN A 154 -12.39 10.74 -10.28
C GLN A 154 -11.71 9.56 -9.57
N SER A 155 -10.90 8.82 -10.29
CA SER A 155 -10.15 7.65 -9.85
C SER A 155 -9.10 7.91 -8.75
N ALA A 156 -8.46 9.08 -8.74
CA ALA A 156 -7.57 9.46 -7.63
C ALA A 156 -8.38 9.74 -6.35
N LEU A 157 -9.61 10.25 -6.50
CA LEU A 157 -10.55 10.47 -5.42
C LEU A 157 -11.05 9.13 -4.86
N ASP A 158 -11.25 8.12 -5.69
CA ASP A 158 -11.73 6.81 -5.29
C ASP A 158 -10.73 6.06 -4.41
N VAL A 159 -9.44 6.15 -4.72
CA VAL A 159 -8.38 5.56 -3.88
C VAL A 159 -8.24 6.29 -2.54
N GLN A 160 -8.41 7.63 -2.54
CA GLN A 160 -8.46 8.41 -1.29
C GLN A 160 -9.69 8.09 -0.46
N CYS A 161 -10.85 7.88 -1.12
CA CYS A 161 -12.08 7.49 -0.46
C CYS A 161 -11.91 6.18 0.31
N LEU A 162 -11.24 5.17 -0.27
CA LEU A 162 -10.94 3.91 0.40
C LEU A 162 -10.25 4.11 1.76
N ALA A 163 -9.22 4.97 1.80
CA ALA A 163 -8.55 5.29 3.05
C ALA A 163 -9.47 6.05 4.02
N LYS A 164 -10.21 7.04 3.53
CA LYS A 164 -11.10 7.88 4.33
C LYS A 164 -12.22 7.07 4.99
N GLU A 165 -12.91 6.22 4.22
CA GLU A 165 -14.04 5.43 4.71
C GLU A 165 -13.62 4.42 5.81
N THR A 166 -12.37 3.93 5.76
CA THR A 166 -11.85 3.00 6.77
C THR A 166 -11.08 3.70 7.91
N GLY A 167 -11.12 5.04 7.98
CA GLY A 167 -10.41 5.82 9.00
C GLY A 167 -8.89 5.78 8.86
N GLY A 168 -8.38 5.47 7.67
CA GLY A 168 -6.97 5.43 7.36
C GLY A 168 -6.39 6.75 6.86
N LEU A 169 -5.13 6.71 6.46
CA LEU A 169 -4.40 7.85 5.92
C LEU A 169 -4.18 7.67 4.43
N TYR A 170 -4.38 8.73 3.66
CA TYR A 170 -3.81 8.87 2.33
C TYR A 170 -2.53 9.72 2.42
N ILE A 171 -1.41 9.20 1.95
CA ILE A 171 -0.11 9.87 1.98
C ILE A 171 0.45 9.91 0.56
N ALA A 172 0.45 11.09 -0.05
CA ALA A 172 1.13 11.32 -1.32
C ALA A 172 2.64 11.43 -1.10
N THR A 173 3.43 10.75 -1.94
CA THR A 173 4.89 10.71 -1.85
C THR A 173 5.52 10.90 -3.23
N ASN A 174 6.64 11.61 -3.27
CA ASN A 174 7.37 11.91 -4.51
C ASN A 174 8.85 11.51 -4.46
N SER A 175 9.35 11.18 -3.27
CA SER A 175 10.74 10.77 -3.03
C SER A 175 10.82 9.47 -2.23
N ARG A 176 12.01 8.86 -2.24
CA ARG A 176 12.30 7.67 -1.43
C ARG A 176 12.17 7.95 0.07
N GLU A 177 12.66 9.08 0.51
CA GLU A 177 12.62 9.50 1.91
C GLU A 177 11.20 9.68 2.42
N GLU A 178 10.31 10.21 1.56
CA GLU A 178 8.87 10.31 1.86
C GLU A 178 8.23 8.93 1.92
N LEU A 179 8.56 8.02 1.01
CA LEU A 179 8.09 6.63 1.04
C LEU A 179 8.50 5.91 2.33
N VAL A 180 9.77 6.04 2.75
CA VAL A 180 10.25 5.44 4.01
C VAL A 180 9.41 5.94 5.18
N ARG A 181 9.25 7.26 5.31
CA ARG A 181 8.43 7.85 6.37
C ARG A 181 6.97 7.41 6.32
N ALA A 182 6.41 7.29 5.10
CA ALA A 182 5.03 6.83 4.92
C ALA A 182 4.87 5.37 5.37
N PHE A 183 5.78 4.48 5.02
CA PHE A 183 5.78 3.09 5.49
C PHE A 183 5.95 3.01 7.01
N GLU A 184 6.90 3.74 7.59
CA GLU A 184 7.09 3.77 9.03
C GLU A 184 5.85 4.28 9.77
N LYS A 185 5.20 5.30 9.24
CA LYS A 185 3.97 5.88 9.82
C LYS A 185 2.77 4.93 9.74
N THR A 186 2.62 4.19 8.64
CA THR A 186 1.45 3.34 8.39
C THR A 186 1.63 1.92 8.92
N LEU A 187 2.84 1.38 8.89
CA LEU A 187 3.18 0.05 9.40
C LEU A 187 3.65 0.09 10.87
N GLY A 188 4.20 1.21 11.32
CA GLY A 188 4.66 1.39 12.69
C GLY A 188 3.51 1.33 13.71
N CYS A 189 3.83 1.13 14.99
CA CYS A 189 2.89 1.49 16.04
C CYS A 189 2.77 3.01 16.04
N PRO A 190 1.57 3.61 16.06
CA PRO A 190 1.48 4.98 16.51
C PRO A 190 2.13 4.98 17.89
N MET A 191 3.29 5.62 18.02
CA MET A 191 3.76 6.01 19.34
C MET A 191 2.60 6.82 19.88
N MET A 192 1.87 6.29 20.84
CA MET A 192 0.93 7.10 21.61
C MET A 192 1.77 8.26 22.06
N SER A 193 1.59 9.43 21.43
CA SER A 193 2.16 10.67 21.93
C SER A 193 1.78 10.66 23.41
N ALA A 194 2.81 10.70 24.24
CA ALA A 194 2.66 10.57 25.68
C ALA A 194 1.42 11.37 26.08
N TRP A 195 0.44 10.68 26.65
CA TRP A 195 -0.71 11.33 27.26
C TRP A 195 -0.14 12.41 28.20
N ASP A 196 -0.27 13.69 27.80
CA ASP A 196 0.12 14.81 28.64
C ASP A 196 -0.97 14.98 29.70
N PRO A 197 -0.71 14.57 30.95
CA PRO A 197 -1.73 14.67 32.01
C PRO A 197 -2.00 16.13 32.43
N ARG A 198 -1.37 17.13 31.76
CA ARG A 198 -1.50 18.54 32.10
C ARG A 198 -2.51 19.32 31.25
N GLY A 199 -3.24 18.63 30.34
CA GLY A 199 -4.26 19.23 29.46
C GLY A 199 -5.70 19.21 29.99
N ALA A 200 -5.93 18.80 31.23
CA ALA A 200 -7.24 18.82 31.87
C ALA A 200 -7.25 19.84 33.03
N GLN A 201 -7.40 21.11 32.70
CA GLN A 201 -7.94 22.15 33.60
C GLN A 201 -8.91 23.03 32.81
#